data_fea11c32959edee42422e7545baf60c8
#
_entry.id   fea11c32959edee42422e7545baf60c8
#
_cell.length_a   1.000
_cell.length_b   1.000
_cell.length_c   1.000
_cell.angle_alpha   90.00
_cell.angle_beta   90.00
_cell.angle_gamma   90.00
#
_symmetry.space_group_name_H-M   'P 1'
#
loop_
_entity.id
_entity.type
_entity.pdbx_description
1 polymer ?
#
loop_
_entity_poly.entity_id
_entity_poly.type
_entity_poly.pdbx_seq_one_letter_code
_entity_poly.pdbx_strand_id
1 'polypeptide(L)'
;LDHALTRLCEPLEIWLDEHRDPDETHEALLQLYFDIRAWLRVADTFDDHFVLQISAHGSEVRAAMLCLDPSDFLAADFAKGRAAVLFSATLAPAGYYRDLCGLPDARAVALRSPFDTEHLGLWCARYVSTRYKDRADSIAKIADLLAVMSGARAGHYLAFFPSYSYLQQVWEDFTA
;
A
#
# COMPACT_ATOMS: atom_id res chain seq x y z
N LEU A 1 -11.37 24.26 -2.43
CA LEU A 1 -10.00 23.80 -2.66
C LEU A 1 -9.74 23.66 -4.16
N ASP A 2 -10.50 22.85 -4.89
CA ASP A 2 -10.26 22.50 -6.30
C ASP A 2 -10.22 23.73 -7.21
N HIS A 3 -11.15 24.67 -7.04
CA HIS A 3 -11.11 25.93 -7.79
C HIS A 3 -9.82 26.75 -7.54
N ALA A 4 -9.28 26.74 -6.32
CA ALA A 4 -8.04 27.42 -6.02
C ALA A 4 -6.84 26.69 -6.65
N LEU A 5 -6.82 25.36 -6.60
CA LEU A 5 -5.80 24.53 -7.22
C LEU A 5 -5.80 24.67 -8.75
N THR A 6 -6.99 24.67 -9.37
CA THR A 6 -7.13 24.89 -10.83
C THR A 6 -6.54 26.23 -11.25
N ARG A 7 -6.82 27.30 -10.50
CA ARG A 7 -6.26 28.63 -10.78
C ARG A 7 -4.75 28.71 -10.60
N LEU A 8 -4.15 27.82 -9.81
CA LEU A 8 -2.71 27.78 -9.61
C LEU A 8 -1.98 27.01 -10.73
N CYS A 9 -2.65 26.11 -11.42
CA CYS A 9 -2.02 25.30 -12.47
C CYS A 9 -1.47 26.14 -13.62
N GLU A 10 -2.26 27.09 -14.14
CA GLU A 10 -1.87 27.88 -15.30
C GLU A 10 -0.59 28.73 -15.05
N PRO A 11 -0.48 29.55 -13.98
CA PRO A 11 0.74 30.27 -13.70
C PRO A 11 1.95 29.37 -13.38
N LEU A 12 1.73 28.19 -12.76
CA LEU A 12 2.81 27.22 -12.54
C LEU A 12 3.31 26.64 -13.87
N GLU A 13 2.42 26.29 -14.78
CA GLU A 13 2.77 25.77 -16.11
C GLU A 13 3.56 26.78 -16.93
N ILE A 14 3.12 28.05 -16.94
CA ILE A 14 3.82 29.14 -17.61
C ILE A 14 5.22 29.32 -17.01
N TRP A 15 5.32 29.36 -15.67
CA TRP A 15 6.60 29.56 -15.00
C TRP A 15 7.58 28.39 -15.29
N LEU A 16 7.10 27.13 -15.25
CA LEU A 16 7.92 25.94 -15.54
C LEU A 16 8.39 25.91 -17.00
N ASP A 17 7.57 26.41 -17.95
CA ASP A 17 7.97 26.50 -19.36
C ASP A 17 9.02 27.59 -19.63
N GLU A 18 8.97 28.70 -18.88
CA GLU A 18 9.93 29.80 -18.97
C GLU A 18 11.26 29.50 -18.25
N HIS A 19 11.25 28.66 -17.19
CA HIS A 19 12.41 28.36 -16.33
C HIS A 19 12.80 26.89 -16.43
N ARG A 20 13.36 26.49 -17.56
CA ARG A 20 13.66 25.06 -17.86
C ARG A 20 14.96 24.54 -17.25
N ASP A 21 15.76 25.40 -16.62
CA ASP A 21 16.99 24.97 -15.97
C ASP A 21 16.66 24.17 -14.71
N PRO A 22 17.13 22.91 -14.60
CA PRO A 22 16.82 22.05 -13.47
C PRO A 22 17.60 22.50 -12.23
N ASP A 23 16.95 23.29 -11.41
CA ASP A 23 17.42 23.63 -10.06
C ASP A 23 16.42 23.08 -9.01
N GLU A 24 16.79 23.18 -7.74
CA GLU A 24 15.96 22.69 -6.63
C GLU A 24 14.55 23.33 -6.61
N THR A 25 14.46 24.60 -7.02
CA THR A 25 13.19 25.34 -7.08
C THR A 25 12.30 24.81 -8.21
N HIS A 26 12.90 24.59 -9.39
CA HIS A 26 12.20 24.03 -10.54
C HIS A 26 11.66 22.61 -10.22
N GLU A 27 12.49 21.74 -9.61
CA GLU A 27 12.08 20.40 -9.23
C GLU A 27 10.93 20.41 -8.21
N ALA A 28 11.00 21.27 -7.19
CA ALA A 28 9.96 21.41 -6.18
C ALA A 28 8.62 21.90 -6.77
N LEU A 29 8.66 22.90 -7.66
CA LEU A 29 7.47 23.42 -8.31
C LEU A 29 6.88 22.46 -9.34
N LEU A 30 7.72 21.71 -10.05
CA LEU A 30 7.30 20.65 -10.95
C LEU A 30 6.59 19.54 -10.19
N GLN A 31 7.12 19.12 -9.05
CA GLN A 31 6.45 18.13 -8.19
C GLN A 31 5.12 18.66 -7.68
N LEU A 32 5.07 19.89 -7.20
CA LEU A 32 3.83 20.54 -6.78
C LEU A 32 2.79 20.58 -7.92
N TYR A 33 3.20 20.92 -9.13
CA TYR A 33 2.32 20.92 -10.30
C TYR A 33 1.72 19.53 -10.56
N PHE A 34 2.56 18.49 -10.53
CA PHE A 34 2.06 17.13 -10.72
C PHE A 34 1.13 16.67 -9.59
N ASP A 35 1.40 17.03 -8.35
CA ASP A 35 0.55 16.72 -7.21
C ASP A 35 -0.81 17.39 -7.32
N ILE A 36 -0.85 18.67 -7.72
CA ILE A 36 -2.11 19.40 -8.00
C ILE A 36 -2.87 18.73 -9.14
N ARG A 37 -2.21 18.41 -10.24
CA ARG A 37 -2.85 17.73 -11.39
C ARG A 37 -3.37 16.35 -11.02
N ALA A 38 -2.66 15.61 -10.20
CA ALA A 38 -3.10 14.31 -9.69
C ALA A 38 -4.36 14.45 -8.81
N TRP A 39 -4.37 15.43 -7.90
CA TRP A 39 -5.54 15.74 -7.08
C TRP A 39 -6.75 16.09 -7.94
N LEU A 40 -6.63 17.05 -8.85
CA LEU A 40 -7.73 17.52 -9.69
C LEU A 40 -8.29 16.40 -10.57
N ARG A 41 -7.45 15.51 -11.09
CA ARG A 41 -7.89 14.36 -11.88
C ARG A 41 -8.79 13.43 -11.08
N VAL A 42 -8.48 13.19 -9.81
CA VAL A 42 -9.32 12.38 -8.93
C VAL A 42 -10.57 13.14 -8.53
N ALA A 43 -10.47 14.44 -8.26
CA ALA A 43 -11.61 15.29 -7.91
C ALA A 43 -12.67 15.33 -9.03
N ASP A 44 -12.24 15.33 -10.30
CA ASP A 44 -13.14 15.29 -11.47
C ASP A 44 -13.93 13.96 -11.57
N THR A 45 -13.42 12.89 -10.98
CA THR A 45 -14.08 11.56 -10.96
C THR A 45 -14.69 11.22 -9.60
N PHE A 46 -14.64 12.15 -8.63
CA PHE A 46 -15.12 11.94 -7.27
C PHE A 46 -16.65 11.79 -7.24
N ASP A 47 -17.10 10.63 -6.79
CA ASP A 47 -18.51 10.25 -6.67
C ASP A 47 -18.75 9.41 -5.40
N ASP A 48 -19.85 8.66 -5.36
CA ASP A 48 -20.23 7.82 -4.22
C ASP A 48 -19.26 6.64 -3.96
N HIS A 49 -18.34 6.32 -4.90
CA HIS A 49 -17.29 5.31 -4.71
C HIS A 49 -16.11 5.82 -3.87
N PHE A 50 -16.06 7.12 -3.59
CA PHE A 50 -14.98 7.76 -2.85
C PHE A 50 -15.41 8.28 -1.48
N VAL A 51 -14.43 8.41 -0.60
CA VAL A 51 -14.54 9.17 0.64
C VAL A 51 -13.41 10.19 0.74
N LEU A 52 -13.73 11.37 1.30
CA LEU A 52 -12.74 12.37 1.65
C LEU A 52 -12.34 12.20 3.11
N GLN A 53 -11.09 11.82 3.34
CA GLN A 53 -10.49 11.74 4.65
C GLN A 53 -9.73 13.03 4.95
N ILE A 54 -10.07 13.68 6.07
CA ILE A 54 -9.36 14.87 6.55
C ILE A 54 -8.79 14.56 7.92
N SER A 55 -7.49 14.80 8.09
CA SER A 55 -6.81 14.69 9.39
C SER A 55 -6.04 15.97 9.70
N ALA A 56 -6.01 16.35 10.96
CA ALA A 56 -5.27 17.53 11.42
C ALA A 56 -4.33 17.14 12.57
N HIS A 57 -3.07 17.57 12.46
CA HIS A 57 -2.04 17.36 13.45
C HIS A 57 -1.29 18.69 13.69
N GLY A 58 -1.61 19.38 14.78
CA GLY A 58 -1.09 20.72 15.03
C GLY A 58 -1.58 21.72 13.98
N SER A 59 -0.64 22.36 13.27
CA SER A 59 -0.93 23.29 12.17
C SER A 59 -1.06 22.61 10.81
N GLU A 60 -0.81 21.31 10.73
CA GLU A 60 -0.82 20.55 9.49
C GLU A 60 -2.20 19.94 9.24
N VAL A 61 -2.75 20.14 8.04
CA VAL A 61 -4.02 19.52 7.59
C VAL A 61 -3.72 18.66 6.39
N ARG A 62 -4.09 17.40 6.47
CA ARG A 62 -3.98 16.44 5.37
C ARG A 62 -5.36 16.05 4.89
N ALA A 63 -5.60 16.22 3.59
CA ALA A 63 -6.79 15.74 2.90
C ALA A 63 -6.40 14.62 1.93
N ALA A 64 -7.17 13.55 1.90
CA ALA A 64 -6.97 12.44 0.97
C ALA A 64 -8.32 11.96 0.42
N MET A 65 -8.41 11.81 -0.89
CA MET A 65 -9.53 11.14 -1.55
C MET A 65 -9.22 9.65 -1.65
N LEU A 66 -10.06 8.81 -1.06
CA LEU A 66 -9.89 7.36 -1.03
C LEU A 66 -11.01 6.72 -1.83
N CYS A 67 -10.67 6.01 -2.91
CA CYS A 67 -11.60 5.17 -3.63
C CYS A 67 -11.84 3.89 -2.81
N LEU A 68 -13.07 3.67 -2.36
CA LEU A 68 -13.47 2.48 -1.61
C LEU A 68 -13.96 1.37 -2.53
N ASP A 69 -14.55 1.73 -3.65
CA ASP A 69 -15.01 0.79 -4.66
C ASP A 69 -14.50 1.20 -6.05
N PRO A 70 -13.44 0.57 -6.56
CA PRO A 70 -12.88 0.87 -7.87
C PRO A 70 -13.52 0.09 -9.02
N SER A 71 -14.58 -0.72 -8.76
CA SER A 71 -15.10 -1.73 -9.69
C SER A 71 -15.52 -1.14 -11.04
N ASP A 72 -16.29 -0.04 -11.04
CA ASP A 72 -16.77 0.58 -12.27
C ASP A 72 -15.64 1.21 -13.10
N PHE A 73 -14.66 1.83 -12.44
CA PHE A 73 -13.50 2.40 -13.10
C PHE A 73 -12.63 1.33 -13.74
N LEU A 74 -12.37 0.24 -12.99
CA LEU A 74 -11.58 -0.89 -13.48
C LEU A 74 -12.29 -1.62 -14.62
N ALA A 75 -13.61 -1.85 -14.52
CA ALA A 75 -14.41 -2.44 -15.58
C ALA A 75 -14.31 -1.63 -16.88
N ALA A 76 -14.45 -0.30 -16.79
CA ALA A 76 -14.32 0.59 -17.93
C ALA A 76 -12.93 0.56 -18.57
N ASP A 77 -11.87 0.43 -17.76
CA ASP A 77 -10.50 0.33 -18.25
C ASP A 77 -10.23 -1.03 -18.90
N PHE A 78 -10.68 -2.14 -18.29
CA PHE A 78 -10.55 -3.47 -18.87
C PHE A 78 -11.30 -3.61 -20.20
N ALA A 79 -12.45 -2.94 -20.34
CA ALA A 79 -13.22 -2.96 -21.58
C ALA A 79 -12.50 -2.34 -22.79
N LYS A 80 -11.46 -1.52 -22.57
CA LYS A 80 -10.61 -0.97 -23.63
C LYS A 80 -9.64 -2.01 -24.21
N GLY A 81 -9.37 -3.09 -23.46
CA GLY A 81 -8.46 -4.16 -23.85
C GLY A 81 -9.19 -5.33 -24.51
N ARG A 82 -8.44 -6.17 -25.23
CA ARG A 82 -8.97 -7.42 -25.81
C ARG A 82 -9.12 -8.53 -24.76
N ALA A 83 -8.28 -8.51 -23.73
CA ALA A 83 -8.26 -9.45 -22.62
C ALA A 83 -7.49 -8.85 -21.45
N ALA A 84 -7.85 -9.27 -20.23
CA ALA A 84 -7.12 -8.96 -19.01
C ALA A 84 -6.84 -10.26 -18.25
N VAL A 85 -5.65 -10.38 -17.68
CA VAL A 85 -5.25 -11.51 -16.82
C VAL A 85 -4.73 -10.93 -15.53
N LEU A 86 -5.46 -11.21 -14.43
CA LEU A 86 -5.06 -10.85 -13.08
C LEU A 86 -4.52 -12.09 -12.38
N PHE A 87 -3.38 -11.96 -11.72
CA PHE A 87 -2.80 -13.09 -11.00
C PHE A 87 -2.11 -12.63 -9.72
N SER A 88 -2.21 -13.47 -8.70
CA SER A 88 -1.53 -13.30 -7.41
C SER A 88 -1.52 -14.64 -6.69
N ALA A 89 -0.61 -14.81 -5.74
CA ALA A 89 -0.64 -15.95 -4.83
C ALA A 89 -1.85 -15.90 -3.86
N THR A 90 -2.54 -14.76 -3.73
CA THR A 90 -3.53 -14.48 -2.69
C THR A 90 -4.86 -13.93 -3.24
N LEU A 91 -5.21 -14.18 -4.51
CA LEU A 91 -6.51 -13.82 -5.10
C LEU A 91 -7.64 -14.75 -4.61
N ALA A 92 -7.75 -14.91 -3.31
CA ALA A 92 -8.79 -15.72 -2.68
C ALA A 92 -9.51 -14.91 -1.57
N PRO A 93 -10.85 -14.95 -1.51
CA PRO A 93 -11.78 -15.67 -2.40
C PRO A 93 -11.94 -14.97 -3.76
N ALA A 94 -12.03 -15.76 -4.83
CA ALA A 94 -12.08 -15.23 -6.20
C ALA A 94 -13.32 -14.36 -6.47
N GLY A 95 -14.46 -14.64 -5.82
CA GLY A 95 -15.67 -13.81 -5.93
C GLY A 95 -15.41 -12.37 -5.52
N TYR A 96 -14.83 -12.16 -4.35
CA TYR A 96 -14.49 -10.82 -3.85
C TYR A 96 -13.63 -10.01 -4.85
N TYR A 97 -12.62 -10.62 -5.42
CA TYR A 97 -11.75 -9.92 -6.38
C TYR A 97 -12.41 -9.67 -7.73
N ARG A 98 -13.33 -10.54 -8.17
CA ARG A 98 -14.14 -10.29 -9.36
C ARG A 98 -15.02 -9.06 -9.18
N ASP A 99 -15.71 -8.98 -8.04
CA ASP A 99 -16.59 -7.85 -7.73
C ASP A 99 -15.76 -6.56 -7.61
N LEU A 100 -14.67 -6.59 -6.86
CA LEU A 100 -13.78 -5.44 -6.67
C LEU A 100 -13.15 -4.94 -7.97
N CYS A 101 -12.88 -5.83 -8.92
CA CYS A 101 -12.30 -5.48 -10.22
C CYS A 101 -13.37 -5.18 -11.29
N GLY A 102 -14.65 -5.22 -10.97
CA GLY A 102 -15.73 -5.03 -11.93
C GLY A 102 -15.79 -6.09 -13.03
N LEU A 103 -15.38 -7.32 -12.73
CA LEU A 103 -15.30 -8.46 -13.67
C LEU A 103 -16.09 -9.67 -13.16
N PRO A 104 -17.41 -9.55 -12.95
CA PRO A 104 -18.22 -10.63 -12.31
C PRO A 104 -18.18 -11.94 -13.08
N ASP A 105 -18.06 -11.89 -14.40
CA ASP A 105 -18.05 -13.05 -15.29
C ASP A 105 -16.64 -13.60 -15.56
N ALA A 106 -15.59 -13.03 -14.96
CA ALA A 106 -14.22 -13.46 -15.17
C ALA A 106 -14.01 -14.92 -14.72
N ARG A 107 -13.34 -15.69 -15.56
CA ARG A 107 -12.97 -17.07 -15.22
C ARG A 107 -11.86 -17.07 -14.17
N ALA A 108 -12.05 -17.74 -13.05
CA ALA A 108 -11.00 -17.95 -12.06
C ALA A 108 -10.37 -19.33 -12.23
N VAL A 109 -9.05 -19.37 -12.07
CA VAL A 109 -8.24 -20.59 -12.07
C VAL A 109 -7.41 -20.61 -10.80
N ALA A 110 -7.54 -21.65 -10.00
CA ALA A 110 -6.71 -21.89 -8.83
C ALA A 110 -5.69 -22.99 -9.15
N LEU A 111 -4.41 -22.65 -9.04
CA LEU A 111 -3.33 -23.60 -9.20
C LEU A 111 -2.86 -24.08 -7.82
N ARG A 112 -2.47 -25.33 -7.73
CA ARG A 112 -1.88 -25.86 -6.51
C ARG A 112 -0.48 -25.29 -6.32
N SER A 113 -0.05 -25.16 -5.06
CA SER A 113 1.34 -24.82 -4.74
C SER A 113 2.29 -25.86 -5.36
N PRO A 114 3.38 -25.43 -6.01
CA PRO A 114 4.43 -26.36 -6.48
C PRO A 114 5.28 -26.91 -5.33
N PHE A 115 5.15 -26.33 -4.12
CA PHE A 115 5.90 -26.77 -2.94
C PHE A 115 5.15 -27.89 -2.22
N ASP A 116 5.89 -28.95 -1.89
CA ASP A 116 5.34 -30.08 -1.14
C ASP A 116 5.03 -29.67 0.30
N THR A 117 3.81 -29.96 0.73
CA THR A 117 3.34 -29.67 2.10
C THR A 117 4.03 -30.52 3.16
N GLU A 118 4.63 -31.66 2.78
CA GLU A 118 5.42 -32.49 3.69
C GLU A 118 6.71 -31.79 4.17
N HIS A 119 7.19 -30.80 3.40
CA HIS A 119 8.32 -29.97 3.77
C HIS A 119 7.93 -28.72 4.59
N LEU A 120 6.64 -28.54 4.88
CA LEU A 120 6.13 -27.42 5.66
C LEU A 120 5.97 -27.81 7.13
N GLY A 121 6.81 -27.26 8.00
CA GLY A 121 6.56 -27.26 9.45
C GLY A 121 5.87 -25.98 9.88
N LEU A 122 4.75 -26.09 10.59
CA LEU A 122 4.02 -24.96 11.13
C LEU A 122 4.01 -24.99 12.65
N TRP A 123 4.53 -23.95 13.28
CA TRP A 123 4.57 -23.81 14.73
C TRP A 123 3.88 -22.51 15.16
N CYS A 124 3.17 -22.56 16.27
CA CYS A 124 2.52 -21.39 16.85
C CYS A 124 3.04 -21.12 18.25
N ALA A 125 3.71 -19.97 18.43
CA ALA A 125 4.19 -19.50 19.73
C ALA A 125 3.02 -18.87 20.53
N ARG A 126 2.24 -19.69 21.22
CA ARG A 126 1.02 -19.26 21.94
C ARG A 126 1.27 -18.32 23.11
N TYR A 127 2.51 -18.18 23.58
CA TYR A 127 2.93 -17.29 24.66
C TYR A 127 3.29 -15.87 24.20
N VAL A 128 3.30 -15.62 22.89
CA VAL A 128 3.61 -14.33 22.29
C VAL A 128 2.31 -13.71 21.75
N SER A 129 2.03 -12.48 22.16
CA SER A 129 0.93 -11.68 21.61
C SER A 129 1.48 -10.57 20.71
N THR A 130 1.01 -10.50 19.46
CA THR A 130 1.37 -9.43 18.52
C THR A 130 0.30 -8.34 18.42
N ARG A 131 -0.74 -8.39 19.28
CA ARG A 131 -1.77 -7.35 19.35
C ARG A 131 -1.13 -6.01 19.71
N TYR A 132 -1.63 -4.94 19.13
CA TYR A 132 -1.06 -3.59 19.28
C TYR A 132 -0.77 -3.21 20.75
N LYS A 133 -1.73 -3.46 21.64
CA LYS A 133 -1.63 -3.16 23.08
C LYS A 133 -0.57 -3.99 23.82
N ASP A 134 -0.22 -5.16 23.32
CA ASP A 134 0.66 -6.12 23.98
C ASP A 134 2.07 -6.14 23.36
N ARG A 135 2.34 -5.27 22.37
CA ARG A 135 3.60 -5.30 21.60
C ARG A 135 4.81 -5.01 22.44
N ALA A 136 4.73 -4.05 23.37
CA ALA A 136 5.84 -3.72 24.24
C ALA A 136 6.33 -4.94 25.04
N ASP A 137 5.42 -5.76 25.56
CA ASP A 137 5.71 -6.95 26.36
C ASP A 137 6.20 -8.15 25.52
N SER A 138 6.06 -8.06 24.20
CA SER A 138 6.41 -9.14 23.30
C SER A 138 7.72 -8.93 22.53
N ILE A 139 8.34 -7.74 22.59
CA ILE A 139 9.58 -7.41 21.88
C ILE A 139 10.68 -8.40 22.24
N ALA A 140 11.07 -8.46 23.51
CA ALA A 140 12.13 -9.35 23.98
C ALA A 140 11.84 -10.83 23.68
N LYS A 141 10.59 -11.26 23.86
CA LYS A 141 10.18 -12.65 23.57
C LYS A 141 10.34 -13.03 22.11
N ILE A 142 10.10 -12.09 21.20
CA ILE A 142 10.26 -12.30 19.75
C ILE A 142 11.74 -12.27 19.40
N ALA A 143 12.52 -11.34 19.95
CA ALA A 143 13.96 -11.28 19.75
C ALA A 143 14.63 -12.59 20.20
N ASP A 144 14.32 -13.09 21.40
CA ASP A 144 14.79 -14.39 21.90
C ASP A 144 14.39 -15.54 20.97
N LEU A 145 13.14 -15.56 20.50
CA LEU A 145 12.65 -16.61 19.60
C LEU A 145 13.43 -16.60 18.27
N LEU A 146 13.67 -15.42 17.71
CA LEU A 146 14.45 -15.27 16.47
C LEU A 146 15.91 -15.70 16.69
N ALA A 147 16.51 -15.34 17.83
CA ALA A 147 17.87 -15.75 18.18
C ALA A 147 17.99 -17.28 18.31
N VAL A 148 17.06 -17.92 19.01
CA VAL A 148 17.03 -19.39 19.15
C VAL A 148 16.83 -20.06 17.78
N MET A 149 15.90 -19.57 16.96
CA MET A 149 15.63 -20.16 15.63
C MET A 149 16.83 -20.01 14.69
N SER A 150 17.43 -18.83 14.62
CA SER A 150 18.58 -18.57 13.74
C SER A 150 19.86 -19.29 14.21
N GLY A 151 20.04 -19.44 15.52
CA GLY A 151 21.15 -20.17 16.10
C GLY A 151 21.04 -21.71 16.02
N ALA A 152 19.80 -22.22 15.93
CA ALA A 152 19.57 -23.66 15.90
C ALA A 152 20.04 -24.35 14.61
N ARG A 153 19.99 -23.65 13.49
CA ARG A 153 20.39 -24.18 12.17
C ARG A 153 20.83 -23.04 11.24
N ALA A 154 21.95 -23.23 10.56
CA ALA A 154 22.33 -22.31 9.47
C ALA A 154 21.34 -22.40 8.31
N GLY A 155 20.88 -21.25 7.81
CA GLY A 155 19.90 -21.20 6.74
C GLY A 155 19.46 -19.77 6.45
N HIS A 156 18.42 -19.64 5.61
CA HIS A 156 17.80 -18.37 5.29
C HIS A 156 16.52 -18.20 6.12
N TYR A 157 16.44 -17.08 6.81
CA TYR A 157 15.30 -16.74 7.67
C TYR A 157 14.67 -15.43 7.16
N LEU A 158 13.34 -15.38 7.15
CA LEU A 158 12.58 -14.21 6.78
C LEU A 158 11.53 -13.95 7.85
N ALA A 159 11.61 -12.81 8.52
CA ALA A 159 10.70 -12.41 9.58
C ALA A 159 9.78 -11.28 9.10
N PHE A 160 8.48 -11.49 9.18
CA PHE A 160 7.46 -10.50 8.83
C PHE A 160 6.86 -9.88 10.09
N PHE A 161 6.70 -8.57 10.06
CA PHE A 161 6.13 -7.80 11.17
C PHE A 161 4.91 -6.99 10.73
N PRO A 162 3.95 -6.75 11.63
CA PRO A 162 2.73 -5.99 11.31
C PRO A 162 2.98 -4.48 11.14
N SER A 163 4.16 -3.96 11.50
CA SER A 163 4.57 -2.57 11.26
C SER A 163 6.09 -2.41 11.29
N TYR A 164 6.60 -1.41 10.60
CA TYR A 164 8.03 -1.07 10.59
C TYR A 164 8.54 -0.65 11.97
N SER A 165 7.76 0.11 12.74
CA SER A 165 8.16 0.50 14.09
C SER A 165 8.33 -0.68 15.03
N TYR A 166 7.49 -1.70 14.91
CA TYR A 166 7.60 -2.92 15.70
C TYR A 166 8.79 -3.78 15.26
N LEU A 167 9.04 -3.88 13.95
CA LEU A 167 10.22 -4.51 13.40
C LEU A 167 11.50 -3.86 13.97
N GLN A 168 11.56 -2.52 13.94
CA GLN A 168 12.72 -1.77 14.42
C GLN A 168 13.01 -2.04 15.89
N GLN A 169 11.99 -2.02 16.74
CA GLN A 169 12.13 -2.30 18.17
C GLN A 169 12.63 -3.73 18.45
N VAL A 170 12.09 -4.71 17.73
CA VAL A 170 12.54 -6.11 17.87
C VAL A 170 13.97 -6.27 17.32
N TRP A 171 14.32 -5.57 16.24
CA TRP A 171 15.67 -5.61 15.68
C TRP A 171 16.72 -5.04 16.63
N GLU A 172 16.43 -3.92 17.29
CA GLU A 172 17.30 -3.31 18.29
C GLU A 172 17.56 -4.26 19.46
N ASP A 173 16.52 -4.93 19.96
CA ASP A 173 16.63 -5.91 21.05
C ASP A 173 17.35 -7.21 20.61
N PHE A 174 17.13 -7.64 19.37
CA PHE A 174 17.79 -8.83 18.80
C PHE A 174 19.30 -8.63 18.59
N THR A 175 19.74 -7.39 18.32
CA THR A 175 21.16 -7.07 18.04
C THR A 175 21.93 -6.54 19.25
N ALA A 176 21.27 -6.34 20.40
CA ALA A 176 21.90 -5.90 21.65
C ALA A 176 22.62 -7.03 22.36
#